data_a36dac0cbc93a2ce1784e3a5747575e8
#
_entry.id   a36dac0cbc93a2ce1784e3a5747575e8
#
_cell.length_a   1.000
_cell.length_b   1.000
_cell.length_c   1.000
_cell.angle_alpha   90.00
_cell.angle_beta   90.00
_cell.angle_gamma   90.00
#
_symmetry.space_group_name_H-M   'P 1'
#
loop_
_entity.id
_entity.type
_entity.pdbx_description
1 polymer ?
#
loop_
_entity_poly.entity_id
_entity_poly.type
_entity_poly.pdbx_seq_one_letter_code
_entity_poly.pdbx_strand_id
1 'polypeptide(L)'
;MVNVMAASEMLRKPNRMMERLFQQDHVSKDSMTEIAEMKEQVLEQFSKALENPSDLADAMETLADVAEHVMDTMIVEDPDVRTIDIREMRQMTAQFQIGAKQSQEECYVIPMQTGDSVTGVSLKIVRGKKKKGLVDIFLDGEKAGKITASFQVKSDRISGTIVTSEEETAKQIEEHLQEMQDAMQEPADIHVAYTPDLSLSQFEMSGIRRESEMKEQGELEEDRSNQVQTTRLYHTAEVFINSIKSLLTKTKDL
;
A
#
# COMPACT_ATOMS: atom_id res chain seq x y z
N MET A 1 -21.43 -11.64 2.35
CA MET A 1 -21.43 -10.70 1.21
C MET A 1 -21.10 -9.24 1.57
N VAL A 2 -21.19 -8.83 2.84
CA VAL A 2 -20.87 -7.46 3.30
C VAL A 2 -19.35 -7.18 3.35
N ASN A 3 -18.51 -8.19 3.58
CA ASN A 3 -17.06 -8.03 3.81
C ASN A 3 -16.25 -7.68 2.54
N VAL A 4 -16.68 -8.10 1.36
CA VAL A 4 -15.93 -7.85 0.11
C VAL A 4 -16.00 -6.38 -0.33
N MET A 5 -17.13 -5.70 -0.07
CA MET A 5 -17.28 -4.27 -0.43
C MET A 5 -16.47 -3.34 0.49
N ALA A 6 -16.40 -3.64 1.79
CA ALA A 6 -15.63 -2.83 2.75
C ALA A 6 -14.10 -2.96 2.52
N ALA A 7 -13.65 -4.14 2.17
CA ALA A 7 -12.27 -4.43 1.78
C ALA A 7 -11.82 -3.62 0.56
N SER A 8 -12.68 -3.56 -0.44
CA SER A 8 -12.47 -2.77 -1.64
C SER A 8 -12.33 -1.26 -1.32
N GLU A 9 -12.99 -0.76 -0.29
CA GLU A 9 -12.97 0.68 0.03
C GLU A 9 -11.65 1.09 0.70
N MET A 10 -11.08 0.26 1.56
CA MET A 10 -9.77 0.51 2.17
C MET A 10 -8.67 0.56 1.11
N LEU A 11 -8.65 -0.40 0.19
CA LEU A 11 -7.71 -0.41 -0.91
C LEU A 11 -7.92 0.72 -1.93
N ARG A 12 -9.14 1.29 -1.99
CA ARG A 12 -9.49 2.37 -2.93
C ARG A 12 -9.12 3.78 -2.45
N LYS A 13 -9.09 4.01 -1.13
CA LYS A 13 -8.84 5.34 -0.55
C LYS A 13 -7.89 5.26 0.65
N PRO A 14 -6.71 4.64 0.48
CA PRO A 14 -5.79 4.42 1.58
C PRO A 14 -5.33 5.75 2.21
N ASN A 15 -5.10 6.80 1.41
CA ASN A 15 -4.64 8.10 1.90
C ASN A 15 -5.63 8.76 2.84
N ARG A 16 -6.90 8.84 2.44
CA ARG A 16 -7.93 9.46 3.27
C ARG A 16 -8.05 8.80 4.64
N MET A 17 -7.78 7.51 4.72
CA MET A 17 -7.79 6.78 5.98
C MET A 17 -6.56 7.11 6.81
N MET A 18 -5.37 7.15 6.20
CA MET A 18 -4.12 7.50 6.88
C MET A 18 -4.11 8.95 7.35
N GLU A 19 -4.59 9.89 6.52
CA GLU A 19 -4.76 11.29 6.90
C GLU A 19 -5.67 11.41 8.13
N ARG A 20 -6.85 10.79 8.10
CA ARG A 20 -7.78 10.84 9.23
C ARG A 20 -7.24 10.16 10.48
N LEU A 21 -6.39 9.14 10.35
CA LEU A 21 -5.79 8.47 11.51
C LEU A 21 -4.70 9.31 12.16
N PHE A 22 -3.86 9.98 11.38
CA PHE A 22 -2.63 10.61 11.88
C PHE A 22 -2.63 12.14 11.87
N GLN A 23 -3.65 12.80 11.30
CA GLN A 23 -3.83 14.26 11.32
C GLN A 23 -4.99 14.62 12.24
N GLN A 24 -4.72 14.73 13.54
CA GLN A 24 -5.72 14.97 14.57
C GLN A 24 -5.49 16.36 15.19
N ASP A 25 -6.33 17.32 14.83
CA ASP A 25 -6.25 18.70 15.34
C ASP A 25 -7.13 18.97 16.55
N HIS A 26 -7.94 18.00 17.00
CA HIS A 26 -9.00 18.19 17.99
C HIS A 26 -8.81 17.43 19.30
N VAL A 27 -7.63 16.86 19.55
CA VAL A 27 -7.30 16.15 20.79
C VAL A 27 -6.37 16.96 21.68
N SER A 28 -6.24 16.59 22.96
CA SER A 28 -5.37 17.24 23.91
C SER A 28 -3.89 17.18 23.47
N LYS A 29 -3.06 18.09 23.99
CA LYS A 29 -1.64 18.15 23.64
C LYS A 29 -0.89 16.87 24.02
N ASP A 30 -1.28 16.22 25.11
CA ASP A 30 -0.67 14.98 25.58
C ASP A 30 -1.04 13.84 24.66
N SER A 31 -2.31 13.72 24.24
CA SER A 31 -2.78 12.72 23.26
C SER A 31 -2.19 12.93 21.88
N MET A 32 -1.98 14.19 21.44
CA MET A 32 -1.26 14.47 20.19
C MET A 32 0.17 13.91 20.20
N THR A 33 0.86 14.01 21.34
CA THR A 33 2.21 13.47 21.50
C THR A 33 2.18 11.94 21.43
N GLU A 34 1.26 11.30 22.12
CA GLU A 34 1.08 9.85 22.11
C GLU A 34 0.76 9.31 20.70
N ILE A 35 -0.17 9.96 20.00
CA ILE A 35 -0.52 9.61 18.60
C ILE A 35 0.68 9.77 17.67
N ALA A 36 1.50 10.82 17.86
CA ALA A 36 2.72 11.02 17.07
C ALA A 36 3.76 9.90 17.30
N GLU A 37 3.93 9.47 18.55
CA GLU A 37 4.82 8.35 18.88
C GLU A 37 4.31 7.03 18.27
N MET A 38 3.01 6.76 18.36
CA MET A 38 2.39 5.59 17.74
C MET A 38 2.56 5.60 16.22
N LYS A 39 2.39 6.77 15.58
CA LYS A 39 2.62 6.95 14.14
C LYS A 39 4.05 6.57 13.76
N GLU A 40 5.04 7.06 14.48
CA GLU A 40 6.45 6.74 14.21
C GLU A 40 6.74 5.24 14.35
N GLN A 41 6.20 4.60 15.40
CA GLN A 41 6.34 3.17 15.62
C GLN A 41 5.73 2.35 14.48
N VAL A 42 4.54 2.70 14.04
CA VAL A 42 3.87 2.04 12.89
C VAL A 42 4.70 2.21 11.63
N LEU A 43 5.16 3.41 11.31
CA LEU A 43 5.97 3.68 10.12
C LEU A 43 7.28 2.90 10.12
N GLU A 44 7.95 2.82 11.28
CA GLU A 44 9.19 2.05 11.44
C GLU A 44 8.93 0.55 11.28
N GLN A 45 7.86 0.03 11.88
CA GLN A 45 7.49 -1.38 11.77
C GLN A 45 7.21 -1.77 10.32
N PHE A 46 6.41 -1.01 9.59
CA PHE A 46 6.17 -1.27 8.16
C PHE A 46 7.43 -1.17 7.32
N SER A 47 8.31 -0.20 7.60
CA SER A 47 9.58 -0.07 6.87
C SER A 47 10.47 -1.30 6.99
N LYS A 48 10.44 -1.98 8.15
CA LYS A 48 11.20 -3.22 8.39
C LYS A 48 10.50 -4.49 7.88
N ALA A 49 9.19 -4.42 7.78
CA ALA A 49 8.34 -5.57 7.46
C ALA A 49 8.21 -5.87 5.96
N LEU A 50 8.62 -4.95 5.08
CA LEU A 50 8.37 -5.05 3.62
C LEU A 50 8.88 -6.34 2.97
N GLU A 51 9.94 -6.94 3.49
CA GLU A 51 10.54 -8.15 2.95
C GLU A 51 9.84 -9.45 3.36
N ASN A 52 8.98 -9.39 4.41
CA ASN A 52 8.44 -10.58 5.04
C ASN A 52 6.91 -10.51 5.19
N PRO A 53 6.15 -11.45 4.60
CA PRO A 53 4.69 -11.46 4.70
C PRO A 53 4.17 -11.60 6.13
N SER A 54 4.87 -12.33 7.01
CA SER A 54 4.47 -12.48 8.42
C SER A 54 4.58 -11.15 9.15
N ASP A 55 5.72 -10.47 8.98
CA ASP A 55 5.99 -9.20 9.64
C ASP A 55 5.04 -8.09 9.11
N LEU A 56 4.69 -8.12 7.82
CA LEU A 56 3.66 -7.23 7.26
C LEU A 56 2.27 -7.51 7.84
N ALA A 57 1.92 -8.77 8.07
CA ALA A 57 0.65 -9.12 8.70
C ALA A 57 0.61 -8.61 10.14
N ASP A 58 1.69 -8.79 10.91
CA ASP A 58 1.81 -8.29 12.29
C ASP A 58 1.77 -6.75 12.32
N ALA A 59 2.40 -6.09 11.36
CA ALA A 59 2.34 -4.62 11.21
C ALA A 59 0.93 -4.12 10.88
N MET A 60 0.16 -4.87 10.10
CA MET A 60 -1.25 -4.56 9.81
C MET A 60 -2.15 -4.73 11.04
N GLU A 61 -1.88 -5.73 11.89
CA GLU A 61 -2.59 -5.88 13.18
C GLU A 61 -2.25 -4.71 14.11
N THR A 62 -0.98 -4.35 14.24
CA THR A 62 -0.56 -3.17 15.03
C THR A 62 -1.23 -1.88 14.53
N LEU A 63 -1.31 -1.68 13.21
CA LEU A 63 -2.00 -0.52 12.65
C LEU A 63 -3.49 -0.51 12.99
N ALA A 64 -4.14 -1.65 13.01
CA ALA A 64 -5.55 -1.75 13.39
C ALA A 64 -5.78 -1.43 14.87
N ASP A 65 -4.88 -1.90 15.76
CA ASP A 65 -4.92 -1.58 17.20
C ASP A 65 -4.68 -0.09 17.45
N VAL A 66 -3.69 0.51 16.76
CA VAL A 66 -3.44 1.96 16.83
C VAL A 66 -4.66 2.75 16.34
N ALA A 67 -5.29 2.31 15.25
CA ALA A 67 -6.48 2.97 14.73
C ALA A 67 -7.65 2.91 15.72
N GLU A 68 -7.83 1.80 16.43
CA GLU A 68 -8.84 1.66 17.47
C GLU A 68 -8.55 2.61 18.63
N HIS A 69 -7.31 2.63 19.13
CA HIS A 69 -6.90 3.50 20.22
C HIS A 69 -7.07 4.99 19.89
N VAL A 70 -6.60 5.42 18.71
CA VAL A 70 -6.74 6.83 18.28
C VAL A 70 -8.20 7.24 18.17
N MET A 71 -9.06 6.39 17.60
CA MET A 71 -10.49 6.70 17.47
C MET A 71 -11.19 6.77 18.81
N ASP A 72 -10.86 5.88 19.75
CA ASP A 72 -11.41 5.90 21.11
C ASP A 72 -10.97 7.16 21.87
N THR A 73 -9.71 7.58 21.76
CA THR A 73 -9.20 8.82 22.34
C THR A 73 -9.97 10.03 21.82
N MET A 74 -10.20 10.11 20.50
CA MET A 74 -10.97 11.19 19.88
C MET A 74 -12.41 11.24 20.40
N ILE A 75 -13.07 10.09 20.53
CA ILE A 75 -14.45 10.03 21.03
C ILE A 75 -14.54 10.51 22.49
N VAL A 76 -13.51 10.25 23.29
CA VAL A 76 -13.48 10.61 24.72
C VAL A 76 -13.12 12.08 24.92
N GLU A 77 -12.20 12.62 24.13
CA GLU A 77 -11.65 13.95 24.35
C GLU A 77 -12.39 15.09 23.64
N ASP A 78 -13.12 14.78 22.55
CA ASP A 78 -13.88 15.80 21.83
C ASP A 78 -15.32 15.92 22.40
N PRO A 79 -15.62 16.99 23.18
CA PRO A 79 -16.94 17.16 23.78
C PRO A 79 -18.04 17.48 22.74
N ASP A 80 -17.65 17.88 21.52
CA ASP A 80 -18.55 18.25 20.44
C ASP A 80 -18.77 17.13 19.42
N VAL A 81 -18.20 15.93 19.65
CA VAL A 81 -18.36 14.76 18.79
C VAL A 81 -19.84 14.41 18.63
N ARG A 82 -20.31 14.46 17.38
CA ARG A 82 -21.69 14.10 17.03
C ARG A 82 -21.84 12.58 16.83
N THR A 83 -23.05 12.10 16.99
CA THR A 83 -23.37 10.68 16.77
C THR A 83 -22.99 10.20 15.34
N ILE A 84 -23.03 11.10 14.35
CA ILE A 84 -22.63 10.81 12.97
C ILE A 84 -21.12 10.59 12.91
N ASP A 85 -20.35 11.45 13.56
CA ASP A 85 -18.88 11.37 13.59
C ASP A 85 -18.41 10.08 14.28
N ILE A 86 -19.03 9.72 15.40
CA ILE A 86 -18.79 8.44 16.10
C ILE A 86 -19.07 7.24 15.18
N ARG A 87 -20.13 7.32 14.39
CA ARG A 87 -20.46 6.22 13.44
C ARG A 87 -19.42 6.10 12.34
N GLU A 88 -18.94 7.21 11.79
CA GLU A 88 -17.89 7.24 10.79
C GLU A 88 -16.56 6.72 11.36
N MET A 89 -16.20 7.14 12.57
CA MET A 89 -15.00 6.67 13.28
C MET A 89 -15.03 5.15 13.48
N ARG A 90 -16.13 4.60 14.00
CA ARG A 90 -16.30 3.15 14.16
C ARG A 90 -16.25 2.41 12.82
N GLN A 91 -16.76 3.00 11.75
CA GLN A 91 -16.66 2.42 10.42
C GLN A 91 -15.21 2.40 9.93
N MET A 92 -14.42 3.44 10.21
CA MET A 92 -12.99 3.47 9.91
C MET A 92 -12.22 2.40 10.69
N THR A 93 -12.41 2.30 12.01
CA THR A 93 -11.78 1.24 12.82
C THR A 93 -12.08 -0.15 12.25
N ALA A 94 -13.36 -0.40 11.90
CA ALA A 94 -13.74 -1.66 11.27
C ALA A 94 -13.02 -1.90 9.92
N GLN A 95 -12.72 -0.86 9.16
CA GLN A 95 -11.97 -0.98 7.90
C GLN A 95 -10.50 -1.37 8.16
N PHE A 96 -9.84 -0.82 9.18
CA PHE A 96 -8.48 -1.23 9.57
C PHE A 96 -8.46 -2.68 10.04
N GLN A 97 -9.42 -3.11 10.86
CA GLN A 97 -9.55 -4.50 11.28
C GLN A 97 -9.79 -5.47 10.12
N ILE A 98 -10.56 -5.06 9.11
CA ILE A 98 -10.74 -5.84 7.88
C ILE A 98 -9.43 -5.90 7.10
N GLY A 99 -8.69 -4.78 6.99
CA GLY A 99 -7.37 -4.73 6.36
C GLY A 99 -6.37 -5.69 7.03
N ALA A 100 -6.33 -5.73 8.36
CA ALA A 100 -5.51 -6.68 9.10
C ALA A 100 -5.87 -8.14 8.76
N LYS A 101 -7.15 -8.48 8.62
CA LYS A 101 -7.57 -9.82 8.17
C LYS A 101 -7.19 -10.11 6.72
N GLN A 102 -7.20 -9.11 5.86
CA GLN A 102 -6.82 -9.26 4.44
C GLN A 102 -5.33 -9.42 4.23
N SER A 103 -4.50 -9.02 5.21
CA SER A 103 -3.06 -9.29 5.16
C SER A 103 -2.75 -10.78 5.07
N GLN A 104 -3.63 -11.63 5.61
CA GLN A 104 -3.55 -13.09 5.46
C GLN A 104 -3.77 -13.56 4.00
N GLU A 105 -4.41 -12.73 3.17
CA GLU A 105 -4.59 -12.94 1.74
C GLU A 105 -3.58 -12.16 0.89
N GLU A 106 -2.51 -11.67 1.53
CA GLU A 106 -1.43 -10.88 0.91
C GLU A 106 -1.94 -9.59 0.24
N CYS A 107 -2.94 -8.95 0.87
CA CYS A 107 -3.43 -7.62 0.54
C CYS A 107 -3.14 -6.68 1.71
N TYR A 108 -2.32 -5.65 1.48
CA TYR A 108 -1.84 -4.74 2.52
C TYR A 108 -2.14 -3.30 2.19
N VAL A 109 -2.30 -2.48 3.22
CA VAL A 109 -2.25 -1.02 3.11
C VAL A 109 -1.09 -0.52 3.98
N ILE A 110 -0.03 -0.09 3.34
CA ILE A 110 1.25 0.24 3.95
C ILE A 110 1.30 1.77 4.13
N PRO A 111 1.39 2.29 5.35
CA PRO A 111 1.61 3.71 5.59
C PRO A 111 3.04 4.08 5.20
N MET A 112 3.18 5.10 4.36
CA MET A 112 4.46 5.61 3.88
C MET A 112 4.58 7.11 4.17
N GLN A 113 5.64 7.51 4.85
CA GLN A 113 5.92 8.94 5.07
C GLN A 113 6.31 9.60 3.75
N THR A 114 5.61 10.66 3.38
CA THR A 114 5.89 11.51 2.21
C THR A 114 5.96 12.96 2.64
N GLY A 115 7.17 13.42 2.99
CA GLY A 115 7.34 14.74 3.59
C GLY A 115 6.68 14.82 4.97
N ASP A 116 5.71 15.73 5.15
CA ASP A 116 5.02 15.93 6.42
C ASP A 116 3.73 15.09 6.54
N SER A 117 3.29 14.45 5.46
CA SER A 117 2.08 13.63 5.40
C SER A 117 2.38 12.13 5.40
N VAL A 118 1.37 11.33 5.70
CA VAL A 118 1.41 9.87 5.55
C VAL A 118 0.51 9.47 4.40
N THR A 119 1.09 8.82 3.41
CA THR A 119 0.39 8.28 2.24
C THR A 119 0.17 6.79 2.41
N GLY A 120 -1.02 6.31 2.08
CA GLY A 120 -1.31 4.87 2.08
C GLY A 120 -0.92 4.24 0.73
N VAL A 121 -0.13 3.18 0.78
CA VAL A 121 0.23 2.38 -0.38
C VAL A 121 -0.52 1.06 -0.32
N SER A 122 -1.35 0.78 -1.31
CA SER A 122 -2.01 -0.52 -1.44
C SER A 122 -1.09 -1.50 -2.16
N LEU A 123 -0.83 -2.64 -1.55
CA LEU A 123 -0.02 -3.73 -2.10
C LEU A 123 -0.86 -5.01 -2.16
N LYS A 124 -0.91 -5.65 -3.32
CA LYS A 124 -1.47 -6.98 -3.51
C LYS A 124 -0.44 -7.89 -4.14
N ILE A 125 -0.24 -9.07 -3.52
CA ILE A 125 0.63 -10.11 -4.04
C ILE A 125 -0.20 -11.33 -4.41
N VAL A 126 0.02 -11.86 -5.62
CA VAL A 126 -0.61 -13.09 -6.09
C VAL A 126 0.48 -14.09 -6.45
N ARG A 127 0.45 -15.24 -5.81
CA ARG A 127 1.42 -16.30 -6.02
C ARG A 127 1.00 -17.22 -7.16
N GLY A 128 1.94 -17.59 -8.00
CA GLY A 128 1.75 -18.54 -9.07
C GLY A 128 2.73 -19.72 -9.00
N LYS A 129 2.54 -20.68 -9.86
CA LYS A 129 3.40 -21.88 -9.96
C LYS A 129 4.80 -21.55 -10.47
N LYS A 130 5.80 -22.42 -10.16
CA LYS A 130 7.16 -22.37 -10.69
C LYS A 130 7.85 -21.01 -10.51
N LYS A 131 7.76 -20.44 -9.30
CA LYS A 131 8.36 -19.13 -8.95
C LYS A 131 7.82 -17.98 -9.81
N LYS A 132 6.54 -18.03 -10.18
CA LYS A 132 5.84 -16.94 -10.85
C LYS A 132 4.86 -16.27 -9.90
N GLY A 133 4.57 -14.99 -10.12
CA GLY A 133 3.54 -14.28 -9.39
C GLY A 133 3.32 -12.86 -9.92
N LEU A 134 2.39 -12.17 -9.29
CA LEU A 134 2.06 -10.77 -9.57
C LEU A 134 2.28 -9.93 -8.31
N VAL A 135 2.75 -8.71 -8.53
CA VAL A 135 2.86 -7.67 -7.51
C VAL A 135 2.14 -6.45 -8.06
N ASP A 136 1.01 -6.10 -7.47
CA ASP A 136 0.23 -4.94 -7.86
C ASP A 136 0.29 -3.90 -6.73
N ILE A 137 0.65 -2.66 -7.07
CA ILE A 137 0.83 -1.56 -6.13
C ILE A 137 0.04 -0.35 -6.63
N PHE A 138 -0.65 0.31 -5.71
CA PHE A 138 -1.34 1.55 -5.96
C PHE A 138 -1.06 2.55 -4.84
N LEU A 139 -0.82 3.79 -5.23
CA LEU A 139 -0.77 4.93 -4.31
C LEU A 139 -1.43 6.16 -4.96
N ASP A 140 -1.92 7.06 -4.12
CA ASP A 140 -2.48 8.35 -4.52
C ASP A 140 -1.80 9.41 -3.65
N GLY A 141 -0.77 10.05 -4.19
CA GLY A 141 0.03 11.05 -3.49
C GLY A 141 -0.46 12.45 -3.79
N GLU A 142 -0.50 13.33 -2.81
CA GLU A 142 -0.99 14.70 -2.95
C GLU A 142 -0.29 15.46 -4.10
N LYS A 143 1.03 15.31 -4.24
CA LYS A 143 1.84 15.96 -5.28
C LYS A 143 2.17 15.04 -6.45
N ALA A 144 2.34 13.76 -6.20
CA ALA A 144 2.71 12.78 -7.22
C ALA A 144 1.54 12.31 -8.08
N GLY A 145 0.31 12.65 -7.65
CA GLY A 145 -0.89 12.10 -8.24
C GLY A 145 -1.02 10.59 -7.98
N LYS A 146 -1.78 9.94 -8.81
CA LYS A 146 -2.00 8.49 -8.73
C LYS A 146 -0.88 7.76 -9.44
N ILE A 147 -0.34 6.74 -8.79
CA ILE A 147 0.66 5.83 -9.35
C ILE A 147 0.13 4.40 -9.20
N THR A 148 0.14 3.64 -10.29
CA THR A 148 -0.10 2.21 -10.27
C THR A 148 1.11 1.49 -10.83
N ALA A 149 1.52 0.40 -10.19
CA ALA A 149 2.56 -0.46 -10.71
C ALA A 149 2.08 -1.91 -10.68
N SER A 150 2.38 -2.64 -11.74
CA SER A 150 2.00 -4.02 -11.86
C SER A 150 3.16 -4.81 -12.44
N PHE A 151 3.72 -5.70 -11.63
CA PHE A 151 4.88 -6.51 -11.99
C PHE A 151 4.49 -7.98 -12.07
N GLN A 152 4.88 -8.63 -13.18
CA GLN A 152 4.87 -10.07 -13.31
C GLN A 152 6.28 -10.60 -13.04
N VAL A 153 6.44 -11.29 -11.93
CA VAL A 153 7.69 -11.97 -11.56
C VAL A 153 7.67 -13.38 -12.14
N LYS A 154 8.66 -13.72 -12.94
CA LYS A 154 8.86 -15.05 -13.54
C LYS A 154 10.18 -15.65 -13.03
N SER A 155 10.43 -16.92 -13.35
CA SER A 155 11.63 -17.65 -12.88
C SER A 155 12.97 -16.98 -13.27
N ASP A 156 13.01 -16.22 -14.34
CA ASP A 156 14.23 -15.67 -14.96
C ASP A 156 14.22 -14.15 -15.16
N ARG A 157 13.07 -13.48 -14.93
CA ARG A 157 12.93 -12.05 -15.17
C ARG A 157 11.72 -11.45 -14.49
N ILE A 158 11.75 -10.12 -14.34
CA ILE A 158 10.61 -9.30 -13.93
C ILE A 158 10.14 -8.53 -15.16
N SER A 159 8.84 -8.47 -15.40
CA SER A 159 8.25 -7.57 -16.40
C SER A 159 7.14 -6.76 -15.77
N GLY A 160 7.07 -5.46 -16.07
CA GLY A 160 6.12 -4.61 -15.40
C GLY A 160 5.73 -3.35 -16.16
N THR A 161 4.67 -2.72 -15.66
CA THR A 161 4.20 -1.43 -16.16
C THR A 161 3.91 -0.53 -14.96
N ILE A 162 4.43 0.68 -15.01
CA ILE A 162 4.13 1.75 -14.06
C ILE A 162 3.31 2.79 -14.81
N VAL A 163 2.15 3.18 -14.27
CA VAL A 163 1.29 4.21 -14.87
C VAL A 163 1.07 5.31 -13.85
N THR A 164 1.23 6.55 -14.27
CA THR A 164 1.02 7.72 -13.42
C THR A 164 -0.06 8.64 -13.98
N SER A 165 -0.74 9.39 -13.12
CA SER A 165 -1.68 10.43 -13.52
C SER A 165 -1.02 11.79 -13.75
N GLU A 166 0.26 11.93 -13.41
CA GLU A 166 1.03 13.17 -13.57
C GLU A 166 2.23 12.93 -14.51
N GLU A 167 2.39 13.79 -15.51
CA GLU A 167 3.46 13.66 -16.51
C GLU A 167 4.85 13.86 -15.90
N GLU A 168 4.95 14.79 -14.95
CA GLU A 168 6.21 15.06 -14.25
C GLU A 168 6.68 13.87 -13.43
N THR A 169 5.73 13.21 -12.73
CA THR A 169 6.00 11.99 -12.00
C THR A 169 6.47 10.85 -12.92
N ALA A 170 5.88 10.75 -14.12
CA ALA A 170 6.33 9.76 -15.09
C ALA A 170 7.79 9.99 -15.50
N LYS A 171 8.17 11.25 -15.81
CA LYS A 171 9.55 11.61 -16.16
C LYS A 171 10.53 11.30 -15.04
N GLN A 172 10.19 11.66 -13.80
CA GLN A 172 11.03 11.39 -12.63
C GLN A 172 11.24 9.88 -12.42
N ILE A 173 10.19 9.07 -12.61
CA ILE A 173 10.32 7.61 -12.53
C ILE A 173 11.19 7.07 -13.67
N GLU A 174 11.03 7.58 -14.90
CA GLU A 174 11.85 7.17 -16.04
C GLU A 174 13.34 7.48 -15.83
N GLU A 175 13.67 8.64 -15.27
CA GLU A 175 15.04 9.04 -14.94
C GLU A 175 15.73 8.11 -13.92
N HIS A 176 14.94 7.55 -12.97
CA HIS A 176 15.45 6.64 -11.94
C HIS A 176 15.16 5.16 -12.24
N LEU A 177 14.59 4.87 -13.43
CA LEU A 177 14.16 3.51 -13.78
C LEU A 177 15.33 2.50 -13.78
N GLN A 178 16.50 2.92 -14.27
CA GLN A 178 17.68 2.06 -14.30
C GLN A 178 18.15 1.71 -12.89
N GLU A 179 18.18 2.67 -11.98
CA GLU A 179 18.56 2.43 -10.56
C GLU A 179 17.58 1.46 -9.89
N MET A 180 16.28 1.61 -10.18
CA MET A 180 15.24 0.71 -9.70
C MET A 180 15.40 -0.71 -10.26
N GLN A 181 15.67 -0.85 -11.55
CA GLN A 181 15.90 -2.14 -12.20
C GLN A 181 17.14 -2.84 -11.64
N ASP A 182 18.23 -2.11 -11.44
CA ASP A 182 19.48 -2.63 -10.87
C ASP A 182 19.26 -3.09 -9.40
N ALA A 183 18.44 -2.35 -8.62
CA ALA A 183 18.10 -2.72 -7.26
C ALA A 183 17.25 -4.01 -7.17
N MET A 184 16.50 -4.36 -8.20
CA MET A 184 15.75 -5.61 -8.25
C MET A 184 16.65 -6.85 -8.36
N GLN A 185 17.94 -6.68 -8.66
CA GLN A 185 18.95 -7.75 -8.76
C GLN A 185 18.60 -8.86 -9.77
N GLU A 186 17.64 -8.63 -10.65
CA GLU A 186 17.18 -9.55 -11.68
C GLU A 186 16.94 -8.79 -13.00
N PRO A 187 17.03 -9.46 -14.16
CA PRO A 187 16.66 -8.83 -15.42
C PRO A 187 15.23 -8.30 -15.36
N ALA A 188 15.08 -6.98 -15.45
CA ALA A 188 13.79 -6.33 -15.36
C ALA A 188 13.48 -5.55 -16.64
N ASP A 189 12.28 -5.76 -17.18
CA ASP A 189 11.73 -5.04 -18.33
C ASP A 189 10.49 -4.28 -17.85
N ILE A 190 10.67 -3.00 -17.57
CA ILE A 190 9.66 -2.15 -16.94
C ILE A 190 9.39 -0.96 -17.86
N HIS A 191 8.11 -0.73 -18.15
CA HIS A 191 7.65 0.40 -18.94
C HIS A 191 6.93 1.41 -18.05
N VAL A 192 7.21 2.69 -18.27
CA VAL A 192 6.52 3.80 -17.61
C VAL A 192 5.55 4.42 -18.61
N ALA A 193 4.36 4.79 -18.17
CA ALA A 193 3.34 5.43 -18.99
C ALA A 193 2.63 6.55 -18.20
N TYR A 194 2.22 7.58 -18.90
CA TYR A 194 1.40 8.65 -18.38
C TYR A 194 -0.04 8.53 -18.86
N THR A 195 -1.01 8.69 -17.95
CA THR A 195 -2.44 8.68 -18.26
C THR A 195 -3.18 9.62 -17.30
N PRO A 196 -3.64 10.81 -17.72
CA PRO A 196 -4.24 11.80 -16.83
C PRO A 196 -5.51 11.32 -16.14
N ASP A 197 -6.28 10.44 -16.78
CA ASP A 197 -7.53 9.88 -16.25
C ASP A 197 -7.34 8.54 -15.54
N LEU A 198 -6.17 8.34 -14.90
CA LEU A 198 -5.89 7.10 -14.17
C LEU A 198 -6.91 6.88 -13.06
N SER A 199 -7.67 5.79 -13.16
CA SER A 199 -8.67 5.41 -12.17
C SER A 199 -8.32 4.09 -11.48
N LEU A 200 -8.67 3.99 -10.21
CA LEU A 200 -8.48 2.76 -9.44
C LEU A 200 -9.26 1.58 -10.02
N SER A 201 -10.43 1.85 -10.61
CA SER A 201 -11.22 0.81 -11.27
C SER A 201 -10.49 0.16 -12.44
N GLN A 202 -9.66 0.92 -13.17
CA GLN A 202 -8.83 0.37 -14.25
C GLN A 202 -7.72 -0.51 -13.69
N PHE A 203 -7.10 -0.12 -12.55
CA PHE A 203 -6.11 -0.92 -11.85
C PHE A 203 -6.71 -2.25 -11.35
N GLU A 204 -7.84 -2.20 -10.64
CA GLU A 204 -8.54 -3.38 -10.15
C GLU A 204 -8.94 -4.33 -11.28
N MET A 205 -9.49 -3.78 -12.37
CA MET A 205 -9.88 -4.56 -13.56
C MET A 205 -8.69 -5.24 -14.21
N SER A 206 -7.55 -4.55 -14.34
CA SER A 206 -6.34 -5.13 -14.91
C SER A 206 -5.75 -6.24 -14.03
N GLY A 207 -5.77 -6.05 -12.71
CA GLY A 207 -5.33 -7.05 -11.74
C GLY A 207 -6.20 -8.30 -11.76
N ILE A 208 -7.52 -8.15 -11.72
CA ILE A 208 -8.49 -9.26 -11.81
C ILE A 208 -8.32 -10.03 -13.13
N ARG A 209 -8.15 -9.32 -14.24
CA ARG A 209 -7.95 -9.95 -15.54
C ARG A 209 -6.68 -10.77 -15.57
N ARG A 210 -5.55 -10.25 -15.11
CA ARG A 210 -4.28 -10.97 -15.05
C ARG A 210 -4.34 -12.19 -14.13
N GLU A 211 -4.98 -12.03 -12.96
CA GLU A 211 -5.20 -13.14 -12.04
C GLU A 211 -6.06 -14.25 -12.71
N SER A 212 -7.11 -13.87 -13.42
CA SER A 212 -7.95 -14.83 -14.17
C SER A 212 -7.16 -15.52 -15.28
N GLU A 213 -6.37 -14.78 -16.06
CA GLU A 213 -5.50 -15.34 -17.11
C GLU A 213 -4.48 -16.32 -16.51
N MET A 214 -3.89 -16.02 -15.36
CA MET A 214 -2.98 -16.95 -14.66
C MET A 214 -3.71 -18.17 -14.12
N LYS A 215 -4.93 -18.05 -13.62
CA LYS A 215 -5.78 -19.18 -13.19
C LYS A 215 -6.12 -20.10 -14.37
N GLU A 216 -6.55 -19.53 -15.48
CA GLU A 216 -6.88 -20.29 -16.70
C GLU A 216 -5.65 -21.06 -17.27
N GLN A 217 -4.46 -20.46 -17.16
CA GLN A 217 -3.21 -21.10 -17.56
C GLN A 217 -2.70 -22.12 -16.52
N GLY A 218 -3.40 -22.30 -15.41
CA GLY A 218 -2.98 -23.16 -14.31
C GLY A 218 -1.67 -22.71 -13.66
N GLU A 219 -1.36 -21.43 -13.70
CA GLU A 219 -0.14 -20.84 -13.19
C GLU A 219 -0.23 -20.39 -11.73
N LEU A 220 -1.44 -20.33 -11.15
CA LEU A 220 -1.63 -19.99 -9.73
C LEU A 220 -1.47 -21.21 -8.83
N GLU A 221 -0.87 -20.98 -7.68
CA GLU A 221 -0.77 -21.96 -6.60
C GLU A 221 -1.71 -21.57 -5.45
N GLU A 222 -2.34 -22.59 -4.85
CA GLU A 222 -3.10 -22.43 -3.59
C GLU A 222 -2.19 -22.55 -2.36
N ASP A 223 -1.00 -23.17 -2.52
CA ASP A 223 -0.07 -23.40 -1.42
C ASP A 223 0.96 -22.26 -1.31
N ARG A 224 1.00 -21.64 -0.13
CA ARG A 224 1.87 -20.51 0.22
C ARG A 224 3.29 -20.94 0.65
N SER A 225 3.64 -22.21 0.55
CA SER A 225 4.89 -22.76 1.08
C SER A 225 6.16 -22.46 0.26
N ASN A 226 6.05 -21.84 -0.91
CA ASN A 226 7.20 -21.60 -1.80
C ASN A 226 7.98 -20.32 -1.38
N GLN A 227 8.90 -20.44 -0.41
CA GLN A 227 9.70 -19.34 0.12
C GLN A 227 10.52 -18.56 -0.94
N VAL A 228 11.04 -19.23 -1.96
CA VAL A 228 11.86 -18.56 -3.00
C VAL A 228 11.01 -17.60 -3.82
N GLN A 229 9.79 -17.98 -4.13
CA GLN A 229 8.83 -17.09 -4.80
C GLN A 229 8.41 -15.95 -3.90
N THR A 230 8.16 -16.22 -2.61
CA THR A 230 7.84 -15.21 -1.60
C THR A 230 8.90 -14.11 -1.58
N THR A 231 10.17 -14.46 -1.38
CA THR A 231 11.27 -13.49 -1.30
C THR A 231 11.33 -12.60 -2.53
N ARG A 232 11.19 -13.15 -3.72
CA ARG A 232 11.25 -12.38 -4.97
C ARG A 232 10.10 -11.40 -5.13
N LEU A 233 8.88 -11.83 -4.80
CA LEU A 233 7.69 -10.99 -4.91
C LEU A 233 7.76 -9.82 -3.92
N TYR A 234 8.13 -10.09 -2.68
CA TYR A 234 8.24 -9.07 -1.65
C TYR A 234 9.42 -8.13 -1.90
N HIS A 235 10.57 -8.64 -2.36
CA HIS A 235 11.69 -7.80 -2.76
C HIS A 235 11.35 -6.87 -3.93
N THR A 236 10.59 -7.34 -4.93
CA THR A 236 10.09 -6.49 -6.02
C THR A 236 9.20 -5.35 -5.49
N ALA A 237 8.29 -5.67 -4.57
CA ALA A 237 7.42 -4.68 -3.94
C ALA A 237 8.22 -3.66 -3.11
N GLU A 238 9.15 -4.13 -2.30
CA GLU A 238 10.03 -3.31 -1.45
C GLU A 238 10.86 -2.34 -2.27
N VAL A 239 11.57 -2.81 -3.30
CA VAL A 239 12.39 -1.97 -4.18
C VAL A 239 11.53 -0.86 -4.80
N PHE A 240 10.35 -1.20 -5.33
CA PHE A 240 9.45 -0.20 -5.92
C PHE A 240 8.98 0.82 -4.88
N ILE A 241 8.46 0.39 -3.73
CA ILE A 241 7.94 1.27 -2.69
C ILE A 241 9.04 2.21 -2.17
N ASN A 242 10.25 1.69 -1.92
CA ASN A 242 11.38 2.48 -1.47
C ASN A 242 11.87 3.48 -2.53
N SER A 243 11.88 3.09 -3.81
CA SER A 243 12.22 3.99 -4.92
C SER A 243 11.23 5.15 -5.02
N ILE A 244 9.92 4.86 -4.98
CA ILE A 244 8.88 5.90 -5.01
C ILE A 244 8.97 6.79 -3.77
N LYS A 245 9.16 6.23 -2.57
CA LYS A 245 9.37 7.01 -1.34
C LYS A 245 10.54 8.00 -1.48
N SER A 246 11.66 7.55 -2.04
CA SER A 246 12.84 8.40 -2.27
C SER A 246 12.54 9.53 -3.26
N LEU A 247 11.84 9.27 -4.35
CA LEU A 247 11.45 10.27 -5.33
C LEU A 247 10.53 11.34 -4.72
N LEU A 248 9.48 10.91 -4.00
CA LEU A 248 8.51 11.81 -3.39
C LEU A 248 9.10 12.66 -2.25
N THR A 249 10.17 12.19 -1.61
CA THR A 249 10.86 12.95 -0.55
C THR A 249 11.80 14.02 -1.15
N LYS A 250 12.46 13.72 -2.26
CA LYS A 250 13.40 14.66 -2.94
C LYS A 250 12.70 15.86 -3.57
N THR A 251 11.45 15.75 -3.97
CA THR A 251 10.66 16.83 -4.62
C THR A 251 10.37 18.01 -3.67
N LYS A 252 10.81 17.97 -2.41
CA LYS A 252 10.60 19.02 -1.40
C LYS A 252 11.66 20.13 -1.44
N ASP A 253 12.80 19.91 -2.11
CA ASP A 253 13.96 20.83 -2.08
C ASP A 253 14.06 21.71 -3.35
N LEU A 254 13.03 21.74 -4.19
CA LEU A 254 12.89 22.60 -5.35
C LEU A 254 11.68 23.54 -5.20
#